data_421cb8dd75414371c51ddc9e2c886c3e
#
_entry.id   421cb8dd75414371c51ddc9e2c886c3e
#
_cell.length_a   1.000
_cell.length_b   1.000
_cell.length_c   1.000
_cell.angle_alpha   90.00
_cell.angle_beta   90.00
_cell.angle_gamma   90.00
#
_symmetry.space_group_name_H-M   'P 1'
#
loop_
_entity.id
_entity.type
_entity.pdbx_description
1 polymer ?
#
loop_
_entity_poly.entity_id
_entity_poly.type
_entity_poly.pdbx_seq_one_letter_code
_entity_poly.pdbx_strand_id
1 'polypeptide(L)'
;MRKKIFLGTCAAILSLTMATAEAQPRMQEKLTEEEQLLDAMHRTITSEKLFGYVKQLSDPALEGRLAGSLGMAKAVEIVKGYYEEWGLKPVGDKGDYIQEFPHPCVEIQPGSTMEILIPTPGAKKGEKVWIRKGYDWADGWFAGGMSGNGDVEADVVYCGFGVTAPELGYDDYKGIDVKGKIVLVEGETPNRSREPEDIAKWYHHTLHQTKLNNAFAHGAAGLLYKWVPGPNAPYNEGFVYCHVTDTVVNDLFRGTGKTYAETVKQIYETQKPASFAMGKRAHIRMNATYNPKATGKNIVGVVEGSDPVLKNEYIIISGHLDHLGMIPYHIEGANDNNSATSVLLGVAEAMAKAPIKPKRSVLFLSIDGEEAGLTGSTYYTKHPIFPQEKVKAVINLEQVGAGERIVTSYNYKYPELAEVAAAANDKYIHRKLMKWENRYLTRPRTDGAVFMQAGYPCMDYRAAGAGFYHHPKDDTSTINPEILQAEAEWLFWTAIMLGDK
;
A
#
# COMPACT_ATOMS: atom_id res chain seq x y z
N MET A 1 51.15 69.48 58.92
CA MET A 1 52.53 69.25 58.38
C MET A 1 52.41 68.23 57.28
N ARG A 2 52.64 68.63 56.06
CA ARG A 2 52.51 67.78 54.83
C ARG A 2 53.88 67.25 54.49
N LYS A 3 54.01 65.90 54.35
CA LYS A 3 55.19 65.29 53.70
C LYS A 3 54.79 64.84 52.33
N LYS A 4 55.42 65.35 51.32
CA LYS A 4 55.38 64.88 49.93
C LYS A 4 56.30 63.68 49.77
N ILE A 5 55.84 62.64 49.14
CA ILE A 5 56.60 61.48 48.71
C ILE A 5 56.68 61.54 47.17
N PHE A 6 57.88 61.51 46.64
CA PHE A 6 58.19 61.41 45.21
C PHE A 6 58.10 59.98 44.77
N LEU A 7 57.33 59.71 43.70
CA LEU A 7 57.35 58.43 43.00
C LEU A 7 58.26 58.61 41.74
N GLY A 8 59.26 57.79 41.70
CA GLY A 8 60.09 57.65 40.47
C GLY A 8 59.50 56.58 39.58
N THR A 9 59.20 56.88 38.33
CA THR A 9 58.78 55.98 37.30
C THR A 9 59.93 55.31 36.60
N CYS A 10 60.11 53.99 36.78
CA CYS A 10 60.93 53.17 35.90
C CYS A 10 60.07 52.57 34.81
N ALA A 11 60.28 53.05 33.56
CA ALA A 11 59.63 52.39 32.39
C ALA A 11 60.56 51.27 31.93
N ALA A 12 60.04 50.03 32.11
CA ALA A 12 60.63 48.84 31.49
C ALA A 12 59.90 48.59 30.14
N ILE A 13 60.63 48.74 29.05
CA ILE A 13 60.17 48.40 27.71
C ILE A 13 60.30 46.90 27.54
N LEU A 14 59.15 46.16 27.58
CA LEU A 14 59.05 44.73 27.23
C LEU A 14 58.82 44.70 25.71
N SER A 15 59.79 44.30 24.93
CA SER A 15 59.62 43.99 23.49
C SER A 15 58.97 42.63 23.36
N LEU A 16 57.67 42.61 23.07
CA LEU A 16 56.92 41.38 22.72
C LEU A 16 57.21 41.01 21.27
N THR A 17 58.09 40.06 21.02
CA THR A 17 58.22 39.40 19.72
C THR A 17 57.00 38.49 19.53
N MET A 18 56.02 38.93 18.76
CA MET A 18 54.96 38.07 18.23
C MET A 18 55.59 37.08 17.23
N ALA A 19 55.80 35.84 17.66
CA ALA A 19 56.01 34.76 16.73
C ALA A 19 54.67 34.49 16.03
N THR A 20 54.54 34.87 14.78
CA THR A 20 53.46 34.41 13.89
C THR A 20 53.67 32.93 13.68
N ALA A 21 52.94 32.12 14.44
CA ALA A 21 52.75 30.71 14.11
C ALA A 21 51.97 30.66 12.80
N GLU A 22 52.63 30.41 11.69
CA GLU A 22 51.98 30.01 10.46
C GLU A 22 51.18 28.77 10.79
N ALA A 23 49.85 28.91 10.81
CA ALA A 23 48.95 27.77 10.87
C ALA A 23 49.20 26.88 9.64
N GLN A 24 49.90 25.77 9.82
CA GLN A 24 49.99 24.77 8.77
C GLN A 24 48.57 24.45 8.33
N PRO A 25 48.28 24.45 7.02
CA PRO A 25 46.97 24.00 6.56
C PRO A 25 46.76 22.56 7.06
N ARG A 26 45.77 22.36 7.94
CA ARG A 26 45.32 21.02 8.28
C ARG A 26 45.00 20.36 6.94
N MET A 27 45.76 19.34 6.55
CA MET A 27 45.35 18.44 5.45
C MET A 27 43.95 17.97 5.82
N GLN A 28 42.95 18.39 5.05
CA GLN A 28 41.62 17.77 5.15
C GLN A 28 41.82 16.29 4.85
N GLU A 29 41.71 15.47 5.87
CA GLU A 29 41.75 14.03 5.73
C GLU A 29 40.65 13.66 4.76
N LYS A 30 40.98 12.95 3.66
CA LYS A 30 40.01 12.57 2.64
C LYS A 30 39.05 11.57 3.27
N LEU A 31 37.75 11.87 3.27
CA LEU A 31 36.73 10.98 3.79
C LEU A 31 36.82 9.60 3.15
N THR A 32 36.66 8.56 3.95
CA THR A 32 36.51 7.18 3.45
C THR A 32 35.26 7.06 2.58
N GLU A 33 35.13 6.00 1.80
CA GLU A 33 33.94 5.75 0.98
C GLU A 33 32.68 5.65 1.85
N GLU A 34 32.75 4.98 3.00
CA GLU A 34 31.65 4.88 3.96
C GLU A 34 31.23 6.25 4.51
N GLU A 35 32.19 7.11 4.88
CA GLU A 35 31.90 8.47 5.35
C GLU A 35 31.28 9.35 4.26
N GLN A 36 31.69 9.18 2.99
CA GLN A 36 31.09 9.87 1.87
C GLN A 36 29.64 9.43 1.62
N LEU A 37 29.34 8.13 1.77
CA LEU A 37 27.99 7.59 1.67
C LEU A 37 27.10 8.05 2.82
N LEU A 38 27.63 8.07 4.06
CA LEU A 38 26.93 8.61 5.23
C LEU A 38 26.59 10.10 5.06
N ASP A 39 27.55 10.90 4.60
CA ASP A 39 27.32 12.33 4.34
C ASP A 39 26.23 12.55 3.26
N ALA A 40 26.28 11.81 2.15
CA ALA A 40 25.28 11.89 1.10
C ALA A 40 23.88 11.47 1.59
N MET A 41 23.80 10.40 2.36
CA MET A 41 22.56 9.92 2.97
C MET A 41 21.96 10.96 3.93
N HIS A 42 22.75 11.47 4.89
CA HIS A 42 22.25 12.42 5.88
C HIS A 42 21.81 13.78 5.28
N ARG A 43 22.36 14.18 4.13
CA ARG A 43 21.96 15.40 3.42
C ARG A 43 20.64 15.26 2.68
N THR A 44 20.23 14.04 2.34
CA THR A 44 19.07 13.76 1.50
C THR A 44 17.94 13.06 2.25
N ILE A 45 18.26 12.09 3.12
CA ILE A 45 17.31 11.34 3.92
C ILE A 45 17.12 12.05 5.27
N THR A 46 16.07 12.85 5.37
CA THR A 46 15.65 13.49 6.61
C THR A 46 14.17 13.27 6.86
N SER A 47 13.76 13.18 8.11
CA SER A 47 12.36 13.00 8.49
C SER A 47 11.44 14.08 7.92
N GLU A 48 11.90 15.34 7.92
CA GLU A 48 11.14 16.47 7.36
C GLU A 48 10.90 16.32 5.86
N LYS A 49 11.94 15.96 5.10
CA LYS A 49 11.87 15.83 3.65
C LYS A 49 10.98 14.64 3.25
N LEU A 50 11.17 13.49 3.89
CA LEU A 50 10.35 12.31 3.62
C LEU A 50 8.89 12.57 3.94
N PHE A 51 8.60 13.21 5.07
CA PHE A 51 7.23 13.60 5.40
C PHE A 51 6.67 14.66 4.44
N GLY A 52 7.52 15.48 3.85
CA GLY A 52 7.16 16.39 2.76
C GLY A 52 6.64 15.66 1.52
N TYR A 53 7.30 14.56 1.13
CA TYR A 53 6.81 13.71 0.02
C TYR A 53 5.47 13.04 0.34
N VAL A 54 5.30 12.53 1.56
CA VAL A 54 4.01 11.97 1.99
C VAL A 54 2.90 13.01 1.85
N LYS A 55 3.11 14.23 2.36
CA LYS A 55 2.12 15.32 2.26
C LYS A 55 1.79 15.66 0.81
N GLN A 56 2.80 15.75 -0.05
CA GLN A 56 2.61 16.06 -1.47
C GLN A 56 1.78 14.99 -2.18
N LEU A 57 2.05 13.71 -1.89
CA LEU A 57 1.33 12.58 -2.49
C LEU A 57 -0.05 12.34 -1.85
N SER A 58 -0.30 12.90 -0.67
CA SER A 58 -1.61 12.91 0.02
C SER A 58 -2.49 14.08 -0.37
N ASP A 59 -2.04 14.97 -1.28
CA ASP A 59 -2.81 16.16 -1.67
C ASP A 59 -4.17 15.74 -2.27
N PRO A 60 -5.29 16.33 -1.81
CA PRO A 60 -6.64 16.06 -2.35
C PRO A 60 -6.76 16.24 -3.87
N ALA A 61 -5.91 17.07 -4.49
CA ALA A 61 -5.86 17.25 -5.95
C ALA A 61 -5.44 15.98 -6.71
N LEU A 62 -4.87 14.98 -6.02
CA LEU A 62 -4.52 13.67 -6.56
C LEU A 62 -5.65 12.65 -6.44
N GLU A 63 -6.80 13.05 -5.88
CA GLU A 63 -8.06 12.27 -5.87
C GLU A 63 -7.86 10.83 -5.35
N GLY A 64 -6.94 10.62 -4.37
CA GLY A 64 -6.64 9.30 -3.80
C GLY A 64 -5.96 8.32 -4.77
N ARG A 65 -5.42 8.79 -5.89
CA ARG A 65 -4.50 8.07 -6.80
C ARG A 65 -5.02 6.71 -7.30
N LEU A 66 -6.31 6.63 -7.65
CA LEU A 66 -6.85 5.39 -8.24
C LEU A 66 -6.10 5.03 -9.53
N ALA A 67 -5.62 3.81 -9.63
CA ALA A 67 -4.95 3.30 -10.84
C ALA A 67 -5.77 3.57 -12.11
N GLY A 68 -5.13 4.14 -13.13
CA GLY A 68 -5.80 4.52 -14.39
C GLY A 68 -6.60 5.83 -14.37
N SER A 69 -6.69 6.54 -13.23
CA SER A 69 -7.41 7.82 -13.11
C SER A 69 -6.53 9.04 -13.45
N LEU A 70 -7.18 10.20 -13.56
CA LEU A 70 -6.46 11.48 -13.70
C LEU A 70 -5.66 11.84 -12.45
N GLY A 71 -6.15 11.50 -11.25
CA GLY A 71 -5.44 11.69 -10.01
C GLY A 71 -4.11 10.93 -9.97
N MET A 72 -4.15 9.65 -10.39
CA MET A 72 -2.93 8.84 -10.54
C MET A 72 -1.99 9.39 -11.60
N ALA A 73 -2.50 9.85 -12.75
CA ALA A 73 -1.67 10.46 -13.78
C ALA A 73 -0.88 11.69 -13.27
N LYS A 74 -1.48 12.52 -12.40
CA LYS A 74 -0.79 13.64 -11.74
C LYS A 74 0.31 13.14 -10.78
N ALA A 75 0.05 12.10 -10.00
CA ALA A 75 1.04 11.50 -9.09
C ALA A 75 2.22 10.90 -9.86
N VAL A 76 1.97 10.26 -10.99
CA VAL A 76 3.00 9.76 -11.92
C VAL A 76 3.93 10.89 -12.38
N GLU A 77 3.39 12.04 -12.79
CA GLU A 77 4.21 13.17 -13.23
C GLU A 77 5.06 13.78 -12.09
N ILE A 78 4.56 13.74 -10.85
CA ILE A 78 5.34 14.17 -9.67
C ILE A 78 6.56 13.25 -9.48
N VAL A 79 6.36 11.94 -9.42
CA VAL A 79 7.45 10.97 -9.20
C VAL A 79 8.45 10.99 -10.36
N LYS A 80 7.95 11.01 -11.60
CA LYS A 80 8.76 11.14 -12.80
C LYS A 80 9.62 12.41 -12.76
N GLY A 81 9.02 13.56 -12.38
CA GLY A 81 9.74 14.82 -12.27
C GLY A 81 10.93 14.74 -11.30
N TYR A 82 10.81 14.05 -10.20
CA TYR A 82 11.92 13.79 -9.28
C TYR A 82 13.01 12.92 -9.90
N TYR A 83 12.65 11.86 -10.63
CA TYR A 83 13.64 11.04 -11.32
C TYR A 83 14.41 11.83 -12.40
N GLU A 84 13.73 12.71 -13.14
CA GLU A 84 14.34 13.62 -14.10
C GLU A 84 15.27 14.62 -13.41
N GLU A 85 14.82 15.26 -12.33
CA GLU A 85 15.61 16.24 -11.55
C GLU A 85 16.91 15.65 -11.02
N TRP A 86 16.85 14.40 -10.51
CA TRP A 86 18.02 13.74 -9.94
C TRP A 86 18.88 13.01 -10.98
N GLY A 87 18.47 13.00 -12.23
CA GLY A 87 19.21 12.41 -13.35
C GLY A 87 19.27 10.88 -13.32
N LEU A 88 18.22 10.22 -12.82
CA LEU A 88 18.10 8.77 -13.00
C LEU A 88 18.03 8.43 -14.48
N LYS A 89 18.60 7.30 -14.87
CA LYS A 89 18.55 6.85 -16.25
C LYS A 89 17.14 6.33 -16.58
N PRO A 90 16.44 6.89 -17.59
CA PRO A 90 15.15 6.38 -18.03
C PRO A 90 15.29 5.01 -18.68
N VAL A 91 14.41 4.07 -18.35
CA VAL A 91 14.44 2.69 -18.87
C VAL A 91 13.03 2.17 -19.21
N GLY A 92 12.04 3.05 -19.29
CA GLY A 92 10.68 2.71 -19.69
C GLY A 92 10.50 2.38 -21.17
N ASP A 93 9.25 2.13 -21.58
CA ASP A 93 8.90 1.54 -22.87
C ASP A 93 9.41 2.31 -24.11
N LYS A 94 9.47 3.63 -24.01
CA LYS A 94 9.90 4.52 -25.12
C LYS A 94 11.21 5.23 -24.84
N GLY A 95 12.01 4.69 -23.90
CA GLY A 95 13.21 5.34 -23.41
C GLY A 95 12.91 6.52 -22.48
N ASP A 96 11.73 6.57 -21.91
CA ASP A 96 11.31 7.46 -20.83
C ASP A 96 11.30 6.72 -19.47
N TYR A 97 10.52 7.20 -18.50
CA TYR A 97 10.42 6.59 -17.18
C TYR A 97 9.16 5.73 -17.01
N ILE A 98 8.36 5.50 -18.04
CA ILE A 98 7.05 4.87 -17.95
C ILE A 98 7.05 3.49 -18.60
N GLN A 99 6.57 2.50 -17.87
CA GLN A 99 6.09 1.22 -18.39
C GLN A 99 4.57 1.23 -18.32
N GLU A 100 3.90 1.33 -19.49
CA GLU A 100 2.44 1.46 -19.59
C GLU A 100 1.77 0.11 -19.81
N PHE A 101 0.62 -0.12 -19.15
CA PHE A 101 -0.15 -1.34 -19.31
C PHE A 101 -1.66 -1.09 -19.32
N PRO A 102 -2.47 -1.94 -19.97
CA PRO A 102 -3.93 -1.81 -19.94
C PRO A 102 -4.47 -1.97 -18.53
N HIS A 103 -5.25 -1.00 -18.10
CA HIS A 103 -5.84 -0.99 -16.75
C HIS A 103 -7.20 -0.30 -16.73
N PRO A 104 -8.32 -0.99 -17.06
CA PRO A 104 -9.66 -0.43 -16.92
C PRO A 104 -9.94 0.01 -15.49
N CYS A 105 -10.56 1.17 -15.32
CA CYS A 105 -10.90 1.69 -14.00
C CYS A 105 -12.34 2.22 -13.94
N VAL A 106 -12.85 2.35 -12.72
CA VAL A 106 -14.14 2.98 -12.41
C VAL A 106 -13.92 4.14 -11.47
N GLU A 107 -14.34 5.31 -11.85
CA GLU A 107 -14.34 6.49 -10.99
C GLU A 107 -15.71 6.65 -10.34
N ILE A 108 -15.75 6.59 -9.01
CA ILE A 108 -16.97 6.81 -8.22
C ILE A 108 -17.14 8.29 -7.96
N GLN A 109 -18.31 8.80 -8.29
CA GLN A 109 -18.64 10.22 -8.22
C GLN A 109 -19.47 10.56 -6.97
N PRO A 110 -19.48 11.82 -6.51
CA PRO A 110 -20.41 12.30 -5.49
C PRO A 110 -21.86 12.01 -5.84
N GLY A 111 -22.70 11.79 -4.81
CA GLY A 111 -24.10 11.42 -4.96
C GLY A 111 -24.37 9.92 -4.89
N SER A 112 -23.33 9.10 -4.74
CA SER A 112 -23.47 7.70 -4.34
C SER A 112 -23.95 7.61 -2.89
N THR A 113 -24.92 6.71 -2.59
CA THR A 113 -25.53 6.55 -1.27
C THR A 113 -25.87 5.10 -0.97
N MET A 114 -25.97 4.78 0.32
CA MET A 114 -26.46 3.48 0.79
C MET A 114 -27.39 3.67 1.98
N GLU A 115 -28.55 3.00 1.94
CA GLU A 115 -29.55 2.99 2.99
C GLU A 115 -30.09 1.57 3.20
N ILE A 116 -30.56 1.27 4.41
CA ILE A 116 -31.41 0.10 4.64
C ILE A 116 -32.86 0.53 4.90
N LEU A 117 -33.79 -0.34 4.54
CA LEU A 117 -35.20 -0.14 4.77
C LEU A 117 -35.67 -1.20 5.76
N ILE A 118 -36.15 -0.75 6.91
CA ILE A 118 -36.60 -1.57 8.03
C ILE A 118 -38.12 -1.63 8.03
N PRO A 119 -38.74 -2.83 7.99
CA PRO A 119 -40.20 -2.93 8.00
C PRO A 119 -40.74 -2.66 9.42
N THR A 120 -41.83 -1.89 9.47
CA THR A 120 -42.63 -1.66 10.66
C THR A 120 -44.07 -2.04 10.40
N PRO A 121 -44.87 -2.40 11.42
CA PRO A 121 -46.30 -2.63 11.24
C PRO A 121 -47.00 -1.39 10.67
N GLY A 122 -47.77 -1.55 9.60
CA GLY A 122 -48.62 -0.49 9.06
C GLY A 122 -49.97 -0.38 9.83
N ALA A 123 -50.80 0.56 9.41
CA ALA A 123 -52.09 0.80 10.03
C ALA A 123 -53.08 -0.36 9.81
N LYS A 124 -52.91 -1.14 8.75
CA LYS A 124 -53.76 -2.29 8.43
C LYS A 124 -53.03 -3.61 8.76
N LYS A 125 -53.82 -4.63 9.12
CA LYS A 125 -53.25 -5.97 9.40
C LYS A 125 -52.50 -6.51 8.18
N GLY A 126 -51.23 -6.84 8.35
CA GLY A 126 -50.36 -7.35 7.29
C GLY A 126 -49.69 -6.30 6.42
N GLU A 127 -50.01 -5.04 6.61
CA GLU A 127 -49.35 -3.93 5.94
C GLU A 127 -47.94 -3.71 6.58
N LYS A 128 -46.94 -3.45 5.72
CA LYS A 128 -45.60 -3.04 6.14
C LYS A 128 -45.32 -1.62 5.70
N VAL A 129 -44.86 -0.78 6.60
CA VAL A 129 -44.30 0.52 6.30
C VAL A 129 -42.79 0.42 6.41
N TRP A 130 -42.08 0.98 5.46
CA TRP A 130 -40.61 0.91 5.40
C TRP A 130 -40.03 2.21 5.93
N ILE A 131 -39.19 2.10 6.98
CA ILE A 131 -38.41 3.23 7.51
C ILE A 131 -37.03 3.16 6.86
N ARG A 132 -36.62 4.23 6.17
CA ARG A 132 -35.29 4.40 5.61
C ARG A 132 -34.30 4.78 6.71
N LYS A 133 -33.16 4.12 6.75
CA LYS A 133 -32.03 4.45 7.60
C LYS A 133 -30.79 4.60 6.72
N GLY A 134 -30.34 5.85 6.59
CA GLY A 134 -29.06 6.18 5.98
C GLY A 134 -27.90 5.97 6.96
N TYR A 135 -26.72 5.92 6.42
CA TYR A 135 -25.48 5.78 7.17
C TYR A 135 -24.43 6.76 6.66
N ASP A 136 -23.64 7.27 7.59
CA ASP A 136 -22.53 8.13 7.23
C ASP A 136 -21.43 7.32 6.53
N TRP A 137 -20.78 7.96 5.57
CA TRP A 137 -19.65 7.40 4.87
C TRP A 137 -18.51 7.11 5.86
N ALA A 138 -17.77 6.06 5.62
CA ALA A 138 -16.71 5.50 6.46
C ALA A 138 -17.18 4.85 7.78
N ASP A 139 -18.21 5.38 8.45
CA ASP A 139 -18.74 4.78 9.68
C ASP A 139 -19.72 3.62 9.40
N GLY A 140 -20.44 3.70 8.29
CA GLY A 140 -21.41 2.67 7.88
C GLY A 140 -21.06 1.95 6.59
N TRP A 141 -20.55 2.67 5.62
CA TRP A 141 -20.34 2.12 4.28
C TRP A 141 -19.24 2.84 3.49
N PHE A 142 -18.77 2.15 2.43
CA PHE A 142 -17.93 2.71 1.37
C PHE A 142 -18.47 2.28 0.01
N ALA A 143 -18.33 3.11 -1.01
CA ALA A 143 -18.66 2.69 -2.37
C ALA A 143 -17.73 1.56 -2.83
N GLY A 144 -18.24 0.66 -3.65
CA GLY A 144 -17.41 -0.36 -4.29
C GLY A 144 -16.56 0.25 -5.41
N GLY A 145 -15.23 0.13 -5.33
CA GLY A 145 -14.31 0.79 -6.27
C GLY A 145 -14.46 0.37 -7.75
N MET A 146 -15.11 -0.76 -8.04
CA MET A 146 -15.43 -1.23 -9.39
C MET A 146 -16.95 -1.44 -9.59
N SER A 147 -17.79 -0.72 -8.81
CA SER A 147 -19.24 -0.81 -8.93
C SER A 147 -19.72 -0.32 -10.29
N GLY A 148 -20.73 -1.01 -10.83
CA GLY A 148 -21.51 -0.47 -11.93
C GLY A 148 -22.26 0.80 -11.52
N ASN A 149 -22.62 1.63 -12.51
CA ASN A 149 -23.52 2.76 -12.31
C ASN A 149 -24.96 2.25 -12.17
N GLY A 150 -25.71 2.76 -11.18
CA GLY A 150 -27.11 2.31 -11.00
C GLY A 150 -27.76 2.78 -9.71
N ASP A 151 -29.07 2.49 -9.63
CA ASP A 151 -29.95 2.84 -8.51
C ASP A 151 -30.84 1.63 -8.24
N VAL A 152 -30.57 0.87 -7.18
CA VAL A 152 -31.20 -0.44 -6.89
C VAL A 152 -31.77 -0.44 -5.48
N GLU A 153 -33.06 -0.66 -5.36
CA GLU A 153 -33.76 -0.92 -4.09
C GLU A 153 -34.38 -2.31 -4.13
N ALA A 154 -33.91 -3.24 -3.31
CA ALA A 154 -34.37 -4.63 -3.30
C ALA A 154 -34.28 -5.29 -1.92
N ASP A 155 -34.92 -6.45 -1.79
CA ASP A 155 -34.82 -7.28 -0.60
C ASP A 155 -33.39 -7.76 -0.36
N VAL A 156 -33.01 -7.87 0.92
CA VAL A 156 -31.67 -8.31 1.30
C VAL A 156 -31.68 -9.80 1.69
N VAL A 157 -30.71 -10.53 1.14
CA VAL A 157 -30.46 -11.94 1.46
C VAL A 157 -29.03 -12.07 2.00
N TYR A 158 -28.87 -12.67 3.17
CA TYR A 158 -27.55 -13.05 3.66
C TYR A 158 -27.10 -14.32 2.96
N CYS A 159 -25.92 -14.30 2.33
CA CYS A 159 -25.33 -15.40 1.58
C CYS A 159 -23.92 -15.75 2.09
N GLY A 160 -23.76 -15.86 3.42
CA GLY A 160 -22.52 -16.32 4.04
C GLY A 160 -21.29 -15.62 3.49
N PHE A 161 -20.38 -16.41 2.94
CA PHE A 161 -19.13 -15.92 2.31
C PHE A 161 -19.25 -15.64 0.79
N GLY A 162 -20.44 -15.79 0.21
CA GLY A 162 -20.65 -15.63 -1.23
C GLY A 162 -19.91 -16.66 -2.09
N VAL A 163 -19.71 -17.84 -1.56
CA VAL A 163 -18.94 -18.90 -2.19
C VAL A 163 -19.88 -19.89 -2.93
N THR A 164 -19.49 -20.19 -4.17
CA THR A 164 -20.01 -21.34 -4.94
C THR A 164 -18.83 -22.26 -5.24
N ALA A 165 -18.69 -23.34 -4.49
CA ALA A 165 -17.61 -24.32 -4.55
C ALA A 165 -18.16 -25.75 -4.45
N PRO A 166 -18.92 -26.22 -5.46
CA PRO A 166 -19.52 -27.55 -5.43
C PRO A 166 -18.48 -28.68 -5.34
N GLU A 167 -17.27 -28.47 -5.86
CA GLU A 167 -16.13 -29.37 -5.76
C GLU A 167 -15.61 -29.54 -4.32
N LEU A 168 -15.87 -28.57 -3.45
CA LEU A 168 -15.58 -28.62 -2.02
C LEU A 168 -16.82 -28.96 -1.17
N GLY A 169 -17.95 -29.23 -1.82
CA GLY A 169 -19.22 -29.53 -1.14
C GLY A 169 -19.86 -28.29 -0.48
N TYR A 170 -19.49 -27.06 -0.88
CA TYR A 170 -19.97 -25.83 -0.28
C TYR A 170 -20.57 -24.87 -1.32
N ASP A 171 -21.78 -24.35 -1.04
CA ASP A 171 -22.44 -23.39 -1.91
C ASP A 171 -23.44 -22.52 -1.11
N ASP A 172 -23.10 -21.25 -0.89
CA ASP A 172 -23.93 -20.28 -0.17
C ASP A 172 -25.23 -19.90 -0.92
N TYR A 173 -25.28 -20.14 -2.22
CA TYR A 173 -26.45 -19.81 -3.06
C TYR A 173 -27.40 -21.00 -3.24
N LYS A 174 -27.02 -22.20 -2.78
CA LYS A 174 -27.85 -23.40 -2.95
C LYS A 174 -29.16 -23.33 -2.16
N GLY A 175 -30.27 -23.38 -2.87
CA GLY A 175 -31.60 -23.41 -2.25
C GLY A 175 -32.12 -22.06 -1.76
N ILE A 176 -31.45 -20.96 -2.05
CA ILE A 176 -31.90 -19.60 -1.76
C ILE A 176 -32.09 -18.81 -3.07
N ASP A 177 -33.22 -18.12 -3.21
CA ASP A 177 -33.44 -17.22 -4.35
C ASP A 177 -32.83 -15.83 -4.10
N VAL A 178 -31.89 -15.43 -4.95
CA VAL A 178 -31.24 -14.12 -4.91
C VAL A 178 -31.49 -13.26 -6.16
N LYS A 179 -32.27 -13.79 -7.13
CA LYS A 179 -32.52 -13.09 -8.38
C LYS A 179 -33.24 -11.76 -8.16
N GLY A 180 -32.64 -10.68 -8.65
CA GLY A 180 -33.13 -9.32 -8.48
C GLY A 180 -33.04 -8.79 -7.03
N LYS A 181 -32.34 -9.46 -6.14
CA LYS A 181 -32.15 -9.06 -4.74
C LYS A 181 -30.76 -8.50 -4.50
N ILE A 182 -30.56 -7.88 -3.36
CA ILE A 182 -29.22 -7.46 -2.87
C ILE A 182 -28.72 -8.55 -1.92
N VAL A 183 -27.51 -9.06 -2.15
CA VAL A 183 -26.90 -10.06 -1.28
C VAL A 183 -25.96 -9.41 -0.29
N LEU A 184 -25.95 -9.87 0.97
CA LEU A 184 -24.94 -9.54 1.97
C LEU A 184 -23.98 -10.71 2.08
N VAL A 185 -22.69 -10.46 1.85
CA VAL A 185 -21.63 -11.49 1.92
C VAL A 185 -20.42 -11.02 2.74
N GLU A 186 -19.72 -12.03 3.31
CA GLU A 186 -18.46 -11.87 4.04
C GLU A 186 -17.25 -11.90 3.10
N GLY A 187 -16.17 -11.24 3.53
CA GLY A 187 -14.82 -11.52 3.04
C GLY A 187 -14.33 -12.92 3.40
N GLU A 188 -13.15 -13.30 2.88
CA GLU A 188 -12.53 -14.62 3.14
C GLU A 188 -13.39 -15.83 2.71
N THR A 189 -13.28 -16.96 3.41
CA THR A 189 -14.03 -18.21 3.15
C THR A 189 -14.39 -18.87 4.49
N PRO A 190 -15.28 -19.87 4.49
CA PRO A 190 -15.58 -20.62 5.70
C PRO A 190 -14.38 -21.43 6.23
N ASN A 191 -13.36 -21.65 5.40
CA ASN A 191 -12.15 -22.36 5.81
C ASN A 191 -11.25 -21.51 6.69
N ARG A 192 -10.90 -21.98 7.89
CA ARG A 192 -9.92 -21.38 8.79
C ARG A 192 -8.63 -22.19 8.94
N SER A 193 -8.48 -23.25 8.17
CA SER A 193 -7.24 -24.04 8.17
C SER A 193 -6.07 -23.16 7.74
N ARG A 194 -4.92 -23.38 8.37
CA ARG A 194 -3.65 -22.78 8.00
C ARG A 194 -2.75 -23.75 7.25
N GLU A 195 -3.26 -24.96 6.98
CA GLU A 195 -2.53 -25.94 6.20
C GLU A 195 -2.43 -25.50 4.74
N PRO A 196 -1.25 -25.56 4.12
CA PRO A 196 -1.02 -25.10 2.75
C PRO A 196 -1.97 -25.69 1.70
N GLU A 197 -2.29 -26.99 1.85
CA GLU A 197 -3.20 -27.68 0.94
C GLU A 197 -4.62 -27.15 1.01
N ASP A 198 -5.11 -26.83 2.20
CA ASP A 198 -6.45 -26.30 2.39
C ASP A 198 -6.51 -24.83 1.93
N ILE A 199 -5.46 -24.06 2.21
CA ILE A 199 -5.32 -22.70 1.67
C ILE A 199 -5.38 -22.73 0.15
N ALA A 200 -4.66 -23.63 -0.50
CA ALA A 200 -4.64 -23.77 -1.95
C ALA A 200 -6.01 -24.14 -2.54
N LYS A 201 -6.75 -25.07 -1.91
CA LYS A 201 -8.10 -25.47 -2.34
C LYS A 201 -9.09 -24.30 -2.29
N TRP A 202 -9.02 -23.48 -1.25
CA TRP A 202 -9.94 -22.36 -1.03
C TRP A 202 -9.50 -21.05 -1.65
N TYR A 203 -8.26 -20.96 -2.16
CA TYR A 203 -7.65 -19.70 -2.62
C TYR A 203 -8.53 -18.94 -3.62
N HIS A 204 -9.03 -19.63 -4.68
CA HIS A 204 -9.87 -19.01 -5.70
C HIS A 204 -11.14 -18.39 -5.10
N HIS A 205 -11.72 -19.03 -4.07
CA HIS A 205 -12.93 -18.58 -3.39
C HIS A 205 -12.70 -17.45 -2.38
N THR A 206 -11.45 -17.13 -2.04
CA THR A 206 -11.12 -15.94 -1.22
C THR A 206 -11.07 -14.65 -2.04
N LEU A 207 -10.97 -14.74 -3.36
CA LEU A 207 -10.82 -13.60 -4.24
C LEU A 207 -12.11 -12.77 -4.30
N HIS A 208 -11.97 -11.45 -4.19
CA HIS A 208 -13.09 -10.51 -4.28
C HIS A 208 -13.82 -10.65 -5.62
N GLN A 209 -13.04 -10.79 -6.72
CA GLN A 209 -13.57 -11.00 -8.07
C GLN A 209 -14.50 -12.22 -8.14
N THR A 210 -14.12 -13.33 -7.51
CA THR A 210 -14.93 -14.55 -7.50
C THR A 210 -16.25 -14.33 -6.78
N LYS A 211 -16.24 -13.66 -5.62
CA LYS A 211 -17.46 -13.39 -4.83
C LYS A 211 -18.46 -12.50 -5.55
N LEU A 212 -17.97 -11.39 -6.14
CA LEU A 212 -18.82 -10.47 -6.91
C LEU A 212 -19.37 -11.17 -8.16
N ASN A 213 -18.54 -11.92 -8.88
CA ASN A 213 -18.97 -12.69 -10.06
C ASN A 213 -20.00 -13.77 -9.69
N ASN A 214 -19.84 -14.45 -8.55
CA ASN A 214 -20.83 -15.41 -8.05
C ASN A 214 -22.20 -14.74 -7.83
N ALA A 215 -22.23 -13.63 -7.09
CA ALA A 215 -23.46 -12.88 -6.85
C ALA A 215 -24.13 -12.44 -8.16
N PHE A 216 -23.37 -11.87 -9.08
CA PHE A 216 -23.85 -11.47 -10.40
C PHE A 216 -24.38 -12.64 -11.23
N ALA A 217 -23.64 -13.76 -11.27
CA ALA A 217 -24.02 -14.96 -12.01
C ALA A 217 -25.30 -15.62 -11.46
N HIS A 218 -25.56 -15.51 -10.15
CA HIS A 218 -26.82 -15.94 -9.54
C HIS A 218 -27.96 -14.94 -9.72
N GLY A 219 -27.72 -13.85 -10.46
CA GLY A 219 -28.74 -12.84 -10.81
C GLY A 219 -29.07 -11.85 -9.71
N ALA A 220 -28.20 -11.68 -8.71
CA ALA A 220 -28.35 -10.60 -7.74
C ALA A 220 -28.27 -9.24 -8.44
N ALA A 221 -29.08 -8.28 -7.99
CA ALA A 221 -29.10 -6.92 -8.53
C ALA A 221 -28.01 -6.04 -7.90
N GLY A 222 -27.50 -6.43 -6.73
CA GLY A 222 -26.43 -5.71 -6.05
C GLY A 222 -25.86 -6.50 -4.87
N LEU A 223 -24.82 -5.93 -4.25
CA LEU A 223 -24.10 -6.60 -3.17
C LEU A 223 -23.70 -5.63 -2.06
N LEU A 224 -23.93 -6.03 -0.82
CA LEU A 224 -23.36 -5.47 0.40
C LEU A 224 -22.20 -6.36 0.82
N TYR A 225 -20.96 -5.82 0.80
CA TYR A 225 -19.77 -6.59 1.05
C TYR A 225 -19.18 -6.25 2.42
N LYS A 226 -19.21 -7.21 3.34
CA LYS A 226 -18.59 -7.05 4.66
C LYS A 226 -17.09 -7.32 4.55
N TRP A 227 -16.39 -6.33 4.06
CA TRP A 227 -14.94 -6.32 3.89
C TRP A 227 -14.42 -4.87 3.81
N VAL A 228 -13.10 -4.69 3.94
CA VAL A 228 -12.47 -3.39 3.69
C VAL A 228 -12.65 -2.98 2.22
N PRO A 229 -12.81 -1.68 1.93
CA PRO A 229 -12.98 -1.22 0.56
C PRO A 229 -11.72 -1.43 -0.28
N GLY A 230 -11.88 -1.51 -1.59
CA GLY A 230 -10.80 -1.59 -2.55
C GLY A 230 -11.32 -1.73 -3.98
N PRO A 231 -10.50 -1.35 -5.00
CA PRO A 231 -10.85 -1.50 -6.40
C PRO A 231 -10.57 -2.89 -6.97
N ASN A 232 -10.11 -3.83 -6.15
CA ASN A 232 -9.81 -5.21 -6.56
C ASN A 232 -11.08 -6.04 -6.78
N ALA A 233 -11.82 -5.70 -7.82
CA ALA A 233 -13.10 -6.33 -8.17
C ALA A 233 -13.32 -6.33 -9.68
N PRO A 234 -14.22 -7.17 -10.24
CA PRO A 234 -14.62 -7.10 -11.63
C PRO A 234 -15.64 -5.98 -11.82
N TYR A 235 -15.58 -5.31 -12.96
CA TYR A 235 -16.68 -4.47 -13.41
C TYR A 235 -17.78 -5.32 -14.03
N ASN A 236 -19.01 -5.15 -13.56
CA ASN A 236 -20.22 -5.73 -14.16
C ASN A 236 -21.23 -4.60 -14.37
N GLU A 237 -21.61 -4.35 -15.61
CA GLU A 237 -22.53 -3.26 -15.94
C GLU A 237 -23.87 -3.40 -15.22
N GLY A 238 -24.32 -2.31 -14.58
CA GLY A 238 -25.57 -2.28 -13.83
C GLY A 238 -25.56 -3.03 -12.49
N PHE A 239 -24.49 -3.73 -12.14
CA PHE A 239 -24.35 -4.40 -10.85
C PHE A 239 -23.73 -3.45 -9.83
N VAL A 240 -24.55 -2.98 -8.90
CA VAL A 240 -24.11 -2.03 -7.86
C VAL A 240 -23.61 -2.78 -6.61
N TYR A 241 -22.51 -2.31 -6.02
CA TYR A 241 -22.09 -2.84 -4.73
C TYR A 241 -21.44 -1.78 -3.85
N CYS A 242 -21.48 -2.01 -2.55
CA CYS A 242 -20.77 -1.22 -1.56
C CYS A 242 -20.22 -2.13 -0.45
N HIS A 243 -19.17 -1.64 0.19
CA HIS A 243 -18.66 -2.25 1.42
C HIS A 243 -19.45 -1.74 2.62
N VAL A 244 -19.69 -2.60 3.60
CA VAL A 244 -20.47 -2.26 4.80
C VAL A 244 -19.73 -2.64 6.07
N THR A 245 -19.91 -1.79 7.10
CA THR A 245 -19.33 -1.99 8.42
C THR A 245 -20.22 -2.88 9.32
N ASP A 246 -19.71 -3.22 10.49
CA ASP A 246 -20.49 -3.96 11.50
C ASP A 246 -21.78 -3.24 11.90
N THR A 247 -21.81 -1.91 11.84
CA THR A 247 -23.02 -1.11 12.15
C THR A 247 -24.17 -1.49 11.24
N VAL A 248 -23.95 -1.50 9.92
CA VAL A 248 -24.98 -1.87 8.93
C VAL A 248 -25.35 -3.34 9.04
N VAL A 249 -24.36 -4.22 9.16
CA VAL A 249 -24.58 -5.66 9.28
C VAL A 249 -25.42 -6.00 10.49
N ASN A 250 -25.12 -5.44 11.67
CA ASN A 250 -25.89 -5.65 12.89
C ASN A 250 -27.33 -5.13 12.78
N ASP A 251 -27.53 -3.99 12.12
CA ASP A 251 -28.88 -3.47 11.87
C ASP A 251 -29.68 -4.36 10.90
N LEU A 252 -29.03 -4.96 9.91
CA LEU A 252 -29.65 -5.94 9.02
C LEU A 252 -30.04 -7.22 9.78
N PHE A 253 -29.23 -7.71 10.70
CA PHE A 253 -29.54 -8.89 11.51
C PHE A 253 -30.59 -8.64 12.62
N ARG A 254 -30.72 -7.39 13.10
CA ARG A 254 -31.67 -7.06 14.17
C ARG A 254 -33.10 -7.47 13.83
N GLY A 255 -33.77 -8.28 14.71
CA GLY A 255 -35.12 -8.75 14.51
C GLY A 255 -35.30 -9.94 13.57
N THR A 256 -34.20 -10.52 13.05
CA THR A 256 -34.26 -11.78 12.26
C THR A 256 -34.31 -13.04 13.10
N GLY A 257 -34.16 -12.93 14.44
CA GLY A 257 -34.01 -14.07 15.36
C GLY A 257 -32.61 -14.69 15.34
N LYS A 258 -31.65 -14.08 14.64
CA LYS A 258 -30.23 -14.48 14.54
C LYS A 258 -29.35 -13.30 14.85
N THR A 259 -28.12 -13.56 15.29
CA THR A 259 -27.06 -12.53 15.35
C THR A 259 -26.02 -12.82 14.26
N TYR A 260 -25.35 -11.77 13.80
CA TYR A 260 -24.27 -11.90 12.84
C TYR A 260 -23.14 -12.81 13.37
N ALA A 261 -22.65 -12.53 14.57
CA ALA A 261 -21.52 -13.25 15.17
C ALA A 261 -21.83 -14.76 15.34
N GLU A 262 -23.02 -15.13 15.81
CA GLU A 262 -23.41 -16.54 15.96
C GLU A 262 -23.58 -17.24 14.61
N THR A 263 -24.12 -16.54 13.61
CA THR A 263 -24.28 -17.09 12.26
C THR A 263 -22.93 -17.38 11.60
N VAL A 264 -21.99 -16.43 11.66
CA VAL A 264 -20.62 -16.63 11.12
C VAL A 264 -19.88 -17.73 11.89
N LYS A 265 -20.01 -17.77 13.23
CA LYS A 265 -19.43 -18.82 14.06
C LYS A 265 -19.99 -20.19 13.67
N GLN A 266 -21.31 -20.32 13.48
CA GLN A 266 -21.95 -21.55 13.03
C GLN A 266 -21.38 -22.03 11.69
N ILE A 267 -21.19 -21.14 10.71
CA ILE A 267 -20.61 -21.49 9.41
C ILE A 267 -19.19 -22.06 9.58
N TYR A 268 -18.35 -21.40 10.39
CA TYR A 268 -17.00 -21.88 10.66
C TYR A 268 -16.96 -23.24 11.35
N GLU A 269 -17.85 -23.48 12.32
CA GLU A 269 -17.90 -24.74 13.08
C GLU A 269 -18.46 -25.90 12.28
N THR A 270 -19.47 -25.63 11.45
CA THR A 270 -20.17 -26.68 10.72
C THR A 270 -19.68 -26.88 9.29
N GLN A 271 -18.94 -25.91 8.74
CA GLN A 271 -18.55 -25.85 7.32
C GLN A 271 -19.76 -25.99 6.39
N LYS A 272 -20.92 -25.45 6.81
CA LYS A 272 -22.17 -25.49 6.04
C LYS A 272 -22.71 -24.07 5.82
N PRO A 273 -23.32 -23.81 4.64
CA PRO A 273 -24.00 -22.55 4.36
C PRO A 273 -25.10 -22.25 5.39
N ALA A 274 -25.30 -20.98 5.68
CA ALA A 274 -26.35 -20.49 6.57
C ALA A 274 -27.12 -19.31 5.95
N SER A 275 -27.37 -19.35 4.66
CA SER A 275 -28.03 -18.30 3.90
C SER A 275 -29.51 -18.19 4.22
N PHE A 276 -30.04 -16.95 4.29
CA PHE A 276 -31.45 -16.70 4.59
C PHE A 276 -31.91 -15.31 4.15
N ALA A 277 -33.21 -15.14 3.90
CA ALA A 277 -33.81 -13.84 3.62
C ALA A 277 -33.92 -13.00 4.90
N MET A 278 -33.39 -11.79 4.90
CA MET A 278 -33.30 -10.97 6.11
C MET A 278 -34.59 -10.22 6.45
N GLY A 279 -35.59 -10.22 5.55
CA GLY A 279 -36.86 -9.52 5.75
C GLY A 279 -36.71 -7.99 5.77
N LYS A 280 -35.59 -7.47 5.31
CA LYS A 280 -35.28 -6.05 5.12
C LYS A 280 -34.91 -5.79 3.67
N ARG A 281 -34.90 -4.52 3.28
CA ARG A 281 -34.46 -4.07 1.96
C ARG A 281 -33.23 -3.18 2.10
N ALA A 282 -32.46 -3.04 1.05
CA ALA A 282 -31.43 -2.01 0.93
C ALA A 282 -31.65 -1.20 -0.35
N HIS A 283 -31.19 0.04 -0.31
CA HIS A 283 -31.15 0.94 -1.44
C HIS A 283 -29.69 1.34 -1.65
N ILE A 284 -29.14 0.97 -2.79
CA ILE A 284 -27.76 1.30 -3.19
C ILE A 284 -27.86 2.15 -4.46
N ARG A 285 -27.36 3.36 -4.38
CA ARG A 285 -27.21 4.25 -5.52
C ARG A 285 -25.73 4.49 -5.75
N MET A 286 -25.23 4.12 -6.93
CA MET A 286 -23.86 4.35 -7.35
C MET A 286 -23.84 5.27 -8.57
N ASN A 287 -23.16 6.39 -8.42
CA ASN A 287 -22.82 7.30 -9.50
C ASN A 287 -21.37 6.98 -9.92
N ALA A 288 -21.21 6.25 -11.01
CA ALA A 288 -19.94 5.68 -11.43
C ALA A 288 -19.69 5.87 -12.92
N THR A 289 -18.45 6.13 -13.30
CA THR A 289 -18.00 6.22 -14.69
C THR A 289 -16.97 5.17 -14.99
N TYR A 290 -17.23 4.25 -15.89
CA TYR A 290 -16.30 3.19 -16.31
C TYR A 290 -15.46 3.65 -17.49
N ASN A 291 -14.16 3.54 -17.39
CA ASN A 291 -13.18 3.75 -18.46
C ASN A 291 -12.49 2.43 -18.85
N PRO A 292 -12.98 1.73 -19.90
CA PRO A 292 -12.37 0.46 -20.33
C PRO A 292 -11.02 0.61 -21.04
N LYS A 293 -10.62 1.85 -21.37
CA LYS A 293 -9.37 2.15 -22.09
C LYS A 293 -8.33 2.84 -21.21
N ALA A 294 -8.57 2.94 -19.91
CA ALA A 294 -7.58 3.48 -19.00
C ALA A 294 -6.33 2.61 -18.97
N THR A 295 -5.21 3.22 -18.62
CA THR A 295 -3.90 2.57 -18.55
C THR A 295 -3.24 2.82 -17.20
N GLY A 296 -2.63 1.78 -16.66
CA GLY A 296 -1.73 1.89 -15.51
C GLY A 296 -0.32 2.23 -15.96
N LYS A 297 0.48 2.80 -15.06
CA LYS A 297 1.81 3.33 -15.36
C LYS A 297 2.80 3.02 -14.25
N ASN A 298 3.59 1.98 -14.38
CA ASN A 298 4.77 1.80 -13.55
C ASN A 298 5.81 2.86 -13.90
N ILE A 299 6.46 3.45 -12.90
CA ILE A 299 7.51 4.47 -13.11
C ILE A 299 8.86 3.83 -12.79
N VAL A 300 9.80 3.93 -13.73
CA VAL A 300 11.06 3.20 -13.69
C VAL A 300 12.25 4.11 -13.97
N GLY A 301 13.23 4.09 -13.05
CA GLY A 301 14.46 4.86 -13.19
C GLY A 301 15.65 4.11 -12.61
N VAL A 302 16.84 4.26 -13.18
CA VAL A 302 18.05 3.54 -12.76
C VAL A 302 19.12 4.49 -12.28
N VAL A 303 19.70 4.20 -11.13
CA VAL A 303 21.03 4.67 -10.74
C VAL A 303 22.04 3.62 -11.23
N GLU A 304 22.86 4.00 -12.22
CA GLU A 304 23.84 3.10 -12.83
C GLU A 304 24.97 2.76 -11.86
N GLY A 305 25.34 1.48 -11.79
CA GLY A 305 26.39 0.98 -10.94
C GLY A 305 27.79 1.39 -11.42
N SER A 306 28.76 1.36 -10.51
CA SER A 306 30.15 1.81 -10.77
C SER A 306 31.04 0.74 -11.39
N ASP A 307 30.75 -0.55 -11.20
CA ASP A 307 31.57 -1.61 -11.74
C ASP A 307 31.26 -1.88 -13.23
N PRO A 308 32.26 -1.97 -14.12
CA PRO A 308 32.03 -2.14 -15.55
C PRO A 308 31.33 -3.43 -15.96
N VAL A 309 31.35 -4.47 -15.10
CA VAL A 309 30.70 -5.77 -15.32
C VAL A 309 29.39 -5.86 -14.54
N LEU A 310 29.47 -5.62 -13.22
CA LEU A 310 28.35 -5.81 -12.30
C LEU A 310 27.25 -4.75 -12.49
N LYS A 311 27.50 -3.60 -13.10
CA LYS A 311 26.47 -2.61 -13.43
C LYS A 311 25.35 -3.15 -14.35
N ASN A 312 25.55 -4.31 -14.99
CA ASN A 312 24.53 -5.01 -15.77
C ASN A 312 23.72 -6.02 -14.94
N GLU A 313 23.91 -6.01 -13.62
CA GLU A 313 23.10 -6.72 -12.63
C GLU A 313 22.35 -5.68 -11.78
N TYR A 314 21.15 -6.03 -11.29
CA TYR A 314 20.23 -5.06 -10.74
C TYR A 314 19.74 -5.45 -9.34
N ILE A 315 19.66 -4.44 -8.48
CA ILE A 315 18.83 -4.48 -7.27
C ILE A 315 17.58 -3.65 -7.61
N ILE A 316 16.39 -4.22 -7.40
CA ILE A 316 15.12 -3.49 -7.56
C ILE A 316 14.65 -3.02 -6.19
N ILE A 317 14.32 -1.73 -6.08
CA ILE A 317 13.57 -1.16 -4.97
C ILE A 317 12.19 -0.81 -5.50
N SER A 318 11.14 -1.38 -4.92
CA SER A 318 9.76 -1.16 -5.37
C SER A 318 8.83 -0.75 -4.24
N GLY A 319 7.73 -0.10 -4.58
CA GLY A 319 6.61 0.24 -3.73
C GLY A 319 5.49 0.80 -4.59
N HIS A 320 4.22 0.58 -4.21
CA HIS A 320 3.13 1.09 -5.03
C HIS A 320 2.83 2.56 -4.72
N LEU A 321 2.32 3.24 -5.74
CA LEU A 321 1.95 4.65 -5.73
C LEU A 321 0.44 4.85 -5.71
N ASP A 322 -0.30 3.91 -6.32
CA ASP A 322 -1.77 3.96 -6.36
C ASP A 322 -2.40 3.76 -4.99
N HIS A 323 -3.67 4.16 -4.86
CA HIS A 323 -4.53 3.88 -3.73
C HIS A 323 -6.00 3.81 -4.19
N LEU A 324 -6.96 3.93 -3.27
CA LEU A 324 -8.37 3.61 -3.53
C LEU A 324 -9.14 4.64 -4.37
N GLY A 325 -8.61 5.85 -4.55
CA GLY A 325 -9.29 6.92 -5.26
C GLY A 325 -10.42 7.56 -4.45
N MET A 326 -11.49 7.93 -5.18
CA MET A 326 -12.73 8.50 -4.62
C MET A 326 -13.77 7.40 -4.43
N ILE A 327 -14.22 7.10 -3.16
CA ILE A 327 -15.21 6.04 -2.87
C ILE A 327 -16.30 6.46 -1.85
N PRO A 328 -17.18 7.44 -2.10
CA PRO A 328 -17.14 8.48 -3.14
C PRO A 328 -16.32 9.72 -2.73
N TYR A 329 -15.75 9.74 -1.54
CA TYR A 329 -14.86 10.78 -1.04
C TYR A 329 -13.42 10.28 -1.04
N HIS A 330 -12.51 11.22 -1.03
CA HIS A 330 -11.08 11.01 -1.07
C HIS A 330 -10.57 10.19 0.14
N ILE A 331 -9.68 9.23 -0.13
CA ILE A 331 -8.87 8.53 0.87
C ILE A 331 -7.41 8.82 0.53
N GLU A 332 -6.65 9.33 1.52
CA GLU A 332 -5.28 9.80 1.28
C GLU A 332 -4.29 8.66 1.03
N GLY A 333 -4.40 7.55 1.77
CA GLY A 333 -3.41 6.48 1.73
C GLY A 333 -2.02 6.96 2.14
N ALA A 334 -1.93 7.65 3.28
CA ALA A 334 -0.68 8.25 3.71
C ALA A 334 0.36 7.19 4.11
N ASN A 335 -0.07 6.19 4.88
CA ASN A 335 0.77 5.04 5.18
C ASN A 335 0.69 3.97 4.08
N ASP A 336 -0.47 3.80 3.46
CA ASP A 336 -0.75 2.85 2.39
C ASP A 336 -1.01 3.56 1.04
N ASN A 337 0.02 3.85 0.18
CA ASN A 337 1.42 3.50 0.39
C ASN A 337 2.32 4.71 0.05
N ASN A 338 1.85 5.97 0.35
CA ASN A 338 2.70 7.16 0.19
C ASN A 338 3.96 7.09 1.04
N SER A 339 3.89 6.38 2.19
CA SER A 339 5.05 6.14 3.03
C SER A 339 6.17 5.41 2.27
N ALA A 340 5.82 4.34 1.55
CA ALA A 340 6.77 3.58 0.74
C ALA A 340 7.34 4.41 -0.42
N THR A 341 6.48 5.11 -1.16
CA THR A 341 6.93 5.99 -2.25
C THR A 341 7.86 7.09 -1.72
N SER A 342 7.56 7.65 -0.54
CA SER A 342 8.42 8.64 0.12
C SER A 342 9.81 8.10 0.46
N VAL A 343 9.87 6.90 1.06
CA VAL A 343 11.13 6.21 1.37
C VAL A 343 11.91 5.89 0.09
N LEU A 344 11.22 5.37 -0.93
CA LEU A 344 11.81 5.09 -2.24
C LEU A 344 12.42 6.34 -2.88
N LEU A 345 11.71 7.47 -2.87
CA LEU A 345 12.20 8.76 -3.39
C LEU A 345 13.41 9.26 -2.61
N GLY A 346 13.39 9.20 -1.27
CA GLY A 346 14.53 9.62 -0.44
C GLY A 346 15.80 8.82 -0.75
N VAL A 347 15.67 7.51 -0.93
CA VAL A 347 16.80 6.61 -1.26
C VAL A 347 17.27 6.83 -2.70
N ALA A 348 16.35 7.05 -3.65
CA ALA A 348 16.68 7.35 -5.04
C ALA A 348 17.53 8.62 -5.15
N GLU A 349 17.12 9.68 -4.47
CA GLU A 349 17.89 10.93 -4.41
C GLU A 349 19.27 10.74 -3.75
N ALA A 350 19.29 10.06 -2.60
CA ALA A 350 20.55 9.80 -1.88
C ALA A 350 21.55 9.06 -2.77
N MET A 351 21.11 8.00 -3.44
CA MET A 351 21.96 7.23 -4.35
C MET A 351 22.34 8.01 -5.61
N ALA A 352 21.43 8.79 -6.17
CA ALA A 352 21.71 9.61 -7.34
C ALA A 352 22.75 10.71 -7.06
N LYS A 353 22.71 11.33 -5.87
CA LYS A 353 23.62 12.40 -5.46
C LYS A 353 24.90 11.91 -4.77
N ALA A 354 24.94 10.67 -4.29
CA ALA A 354 26.13 10.12 -3.66
C ALA A 354 27.32 10.12 -4.63
N PRO A 355 28.53 10.51 -4.17
CA PRO A 355 29.74 10.48 -5.01
C PRO A 355 30.21 9.05 -5.30
N ILE A 356 29.83 8.12 -4.44
CA ILE A 356 30.12 6.67 -4.58
C ILE A 356 28.84 5.96 -4.94
N LYS A 357 28.88 5.15 -6.01
CA LYS A 357 27.77 4.31 -6.44
C LYS A 357 28.02 2.86 -6.05
N PRO A 358 26.98 2.05 -5.77
CA PRO A 358 27.16 0.60 -5.62
C PRO A 358 27.72 -0.01 -6.90
N LYS A 359 28.33 -1.18 -6.83
CA LYS A 359 28.87 -1.85 -8.02
C LYS A 359 27.78 -2.25 -9.01
N ARG A 360 26.65 -2.77 -8.49
CA ARG A 360 25.45 -3.08 -9.29
C ARG A 360 24.57 -1.85 -9.47
N SER A 361 23.79 -1.86 -10.53
CA SER A 361 22.77 -0.83 -10.77
C SER A 361 21.58 -1.02 -9.82
N VAL A 362 20.94 0.09 -9.46
CA VAL A 362 19.71 0.07 -8.64
C VAL A 362 18.57 0.61 -9.48
N LEU A 363 17.54 -0.21 -9.70
CA LEU A 363 16.28 0.15 -10.35
C LEU A 363 15.28 0.60 -9.29
N PHE A 364 14.75 1.79 -9.41
CA PHE A 364 13.65 2.32 -8.64
C PHE A 364 12.36 2.14 -9.42
N LEU A 365 11.41 1.41 -8.86
CA LEU A 365 10.16 0.99 -9.50
C LEU A 365 8.97 1.42 -8.63
N SER A 366 8.32 2.54 -8.97
CA SER A 366 7.04 2.89 -8.38
C SER A 366 5.93 2.19 -9.15
N ILE A 367 5.21 1.31 -8.47
CA ILE A 367 4.21 0.42 -9.07
C ILE A 367 2.84 1.10 -9.08
N ASP A 368 2.07 0.89 -10.13
CA ASP A 368 0.67 1.28 -10.26
C ASP A 368 -0.23 0.04 -10.24
N GLY A 369 -1.43 0.15 -9.65
CA GLY A 369 -2.43 -0.91 -9.68
C GLY A 369 -2.19 -2.07 -8.71
N GLU A 370 -1.49 -1.85 -7.60
CA GLU A 370 -1.39 -2.80 -6.50
C GLU A 370 -2.78 -3.08 -5.92
N GLU A 371 -3.49 -2.01 -5.55
CA GLU A 371 -4.81 -2.03 -4.94
C GLU A 371 -5.90 -2.64 -5.84
N ALA A 372 -5.68 -2.60 -7.15
CA ALA A 372 -6.54 -3.20 -8.15
C ALA A 372 -6.18 -4.67 -8.48
N GLY A 373 -5.51 -5.34 -7.55
CA GLY A 373 -5.16 -6.75 -7.63
C GLY A 373 -3.79 -7.01 -8.19
N LEU A 374 -2.79 -6.23 -7.79
CA LEU A 374 -1.37 -6.43 -8.10
C LEU A 374 -1.09 -6.37 -9.62
N THR A 375 -1.82 -5.51 -10.34
CA THR A 375 -1.81 -5.52 -11.82
C THR A 375 -0.48 -5.03 -12.37
N GLY A 376 0.13 -3.99 -11.78
CA GLY A 376 1.39 -3.42 -12.22
C GLY A 376 2.59 -4.34 -12.00
N SER A 377 2.72 -4.93 -10.82
CA SER A 377 3.77 -5.92 -10.54
C SER A 377 3.60 -7.20 -11.36
N THR A 378 2.34 -7.64 -11.56
CA THR A 378 2.02 -8.75 -12.45
C THR A 378 2.41 -8.45 -13.90
N TYR A 379 2.18 -7.22 -14.36
CA TYR A 379 2.61 -6.81 -15.70
C TYR A 379 4.14 -6.76 -15.79
N TYR A 380 4.82 -6.13 -14.82
CA TYR A 380 6.28 -6.06 -14.78
C TYR A 380 6.93 -7.44 -14.82
N THR A 381 6.45 -8.39 -13.99
CA THR A 381 7.05 -9.74 -13.94
C THR A 381 6.85 -10.54 -15.23
N LYS A 382 5.81 -10.24 -16.02
CA LYS A 382 5.58 -10.83 -17.35
C LYS A 382 6.30 -10.09 -18.49
N HIS A 383 6.59 -8.80 -18.30
CA HIS A 383 7.25 -7.93 -19.27
C HIS A 383 8.42 -7.18 -18.59
N PRO A 384 9.41 -7.92 -18.07
CA PRO A 384 10.48 -7.31 -17.31
C PRO A 384 11.37 -6.41 -18.18
N ILE A 385 11.75 -5.25 -17.64
CA ILE A 385 12.66 -4.31 -18.33
C ILE A 385 14.05 -4.91 -18.48
N PHE A 386 14.48 -5.66 -17.47
CA PHE A 386 15.75 -6.39 -17.50
C PHE A 386 15.50 -7.89 -17.33
N PRO A 387 16.34 -8.76 -17.94
CA PRO A 387 16.22 -10.20 -17.76
C PRO A 387 16.23 -10.59 -16.28
N GLN A 388 15.33 -11.46 -15.88
CA GLN A 388 15.13 -11.86 -14.47
C GLN A 388 16.43 -12.36 -13.82
N GLU A 389 17.25 -13.12 -14.53
CA GLU A 389 18.52 -13.66 -14.04
C GLU A 389 19.56 -12.57 -13.73
N LYS A 390 19.36 -11.34 -14.23
CA LYS A 390 20.18 -10.17 -13.93
C LYS A 390 19.74 -9.46 -12.63
N VAL A 391 18.56 -9.77 -12.13
CA VAL A 391 18.05 -9.20 -10.88
C VAL A 391 18.55 -10.06 -9.71
N LYS A 392 19.32 -9.45 -8.81
CA LYS A 392 19.95 -10.12 -7.67
C LYS A 392 19.15 -9.99 -6.37
N ALA A 393 18.36 -8.94 -6.27
CA ALA A 393 17.41 -8.75 -5.17
C ALA A 393 16.27 -7.82 -5.59
N VAL A 394 15.09 -8.04 -5.01
CA VAL A 394 13.98 -7.10 -4.99
C VAL A 394 13.69 -6.76 -3.53
N ILE A 395 13.61 -5.48 -3.21
CA ILE A 395 13.16 -4.98 -1.91
C ILE A 395 11.86 -4.21 -2.17
N ASN A 396 10.74 -4.80 -1.78
CA ASN A 396 9.44 -4.18 -1.89
C ASN A 396 9.08 -3.47 -0.60
N LEU A 397 8.56 -2.25 -0.70
CA LEU A 397 8.17 -1.40 0.42
C LEU A 397 6.65 -1.40 0.57
N GLU A 398 6.17 -1.64 1.80
CA GLU A 398 4.75 -1.77 2.09
C GLU A 398 4.42 -1.21 3.46
N GLN A 399 3.70 -0.07 3.53
CA GLN A 399 3.26 0.55 4.78
C GLN A 399 4.41 0.76 5.77
N VAL A 400 5.42 1.52 5.35
CA VAL A 400 6.67 1.76 6.11
C VAL A 400 6.63 3.03 6.97
N GLY A 401 5.47 3.70 7.08
CA GLY A 401 5.36 5.02 7.71
C GLY A 401 4.78 5.04 9.13
N ALA A 402 4.28 3.92 9.66
CA ALA A 402 3.59 3.91 10.96
C ALA A 402 4.22 2.93 11.95
N GLY A 403 4.21 3.28 13.25
CA GLY A 403 4.72 2.42 14.31
C GLY A 403 6.17 2.73 14.72
N GLU A 404 6.82 1.75 15.36
CA GLU A 404 8.14 1.95 16.00
C GLU A 404 9.19 0.89 15.61
N ARG A 405 8.79 -0.17 14.90
CA ARG A 405 9.65 -1.31 14.57
C ARG A 405 9.77 -1.49 13.08
N ILE A 406 10.95 -1.85 12.65
CA ILE A 406 11.22 -2.25 11.27
C ILE A 406 10.99 -3.76 11.11
N VAL A 407 10.44 -4.17 9.97
CA VAL A 407 10.08 -5.55 9.69
C VAL A 407 10.56 -5.93 8.30
N THR A 408 11.18 -7.10 8.16
CA THR A 408 11.38 -7.72 6.84
C THR A 408 10.66 -9.06 6.75
N SER A 409 9.96 -9.27 5.63
CA SER A 409 9.39 -10.55 5.25
C SER A 409 10.10 -11.04 3.99
N TYR A 410 10.64 -12.23 3.98
CA TYR A 410 11.50 -12.73 2.90
C TYR A 410 11.08 -14.11 2.42
N ASN A 411 11.39 -14.39 1.15
CA ASN A 411 11.19 -15.70 0.57
C ASN A 411 12.16 -16.70 1.23
N TYR A 412 11.63 -17.81 1.76
CA TYR A 412 12.40 -18.86 2.42
C TYR A 412 13.55 -19.44 1.55
N LYS A 413 13.48 -19.27 0.24
CA LYS A 413 14.54 -19.68 -0.71
C LYS A 413 15.74 -18.75 -0.72
N TYR A 414 15.61 -17.54 -0.19
CA TYR A 414 16.63 -16.49 -0.22
C TYR A 414 16.84 -15.85 1.17
N PRO A 415 17.18 -16.66 2.18
CA PRO A 415 17.36 -16.15 3.55
C PRO A 415 18.50 -15.13 3.68
N GLU A 416 19.48 -15.19 2.76
CA GLU A 416 20.63 -14.28 2.72
C GLU A 416 20.23 -12.82 2.52
N LEU A 417 19.06 -12.53 1.96
CA LEU A 417 18.54 -11.16 1.83
C LEU A 417 18.23 -10.57 3.21
N ALA A 418 17.52 -11.34 4.04
CA ALA A 418 17.21 -10.93 5.40
C ALA A 418 18.45 -10.83 6.31
N GLU A 419 19.50 -11.61 6.03
CA GLU A 419 20.78 -11.50 6.73
C GLU A 419 21.50 -10.19 6.41
N VAL A 420 21.49 -9.77 5.11
CA VAL A 420 22.04 -8.47 4.72
C VAL A 420 21.26 -7.32 5.34
N ALA A 421 19.93 -7.40 5.30
CA ALA A 421 19.07 -6.40 5.93
C ALA A 421 19.31 -6.30 7.44
N ALA A 422 19.49 -7.43 8.13
CA ALA A 422 19.84 -7.46 9.54
C ALA A 422 21.23 -6.84 9.80
N ALA A 423 22.23 -7.18 9.00
CA ALA A 423 23.57 -6.62 9.14
C ALA A 423 23.61 -5.09 8.91
N ALA A 424 22.80 -4.58 7.97
CA ALA A 424 22.63 -3.13 7.75
C ALA A 424 22.00 -2.46 8.99
N ASN A 425 20.96 -3.08 9.57
CA ASN A 425 20.35 -2.59 10.80
C ASN A 425 21.33 -2.61 11.99
N ASP A 426 22.04 -3.71 12.17
CA ASP A 426 22.97 -3.88 13.30
C ASP A 426 24.14 -2.90 13.23
N LYS A 427 24.60 -2.54 12.02
CA LYS A 427 25.72 -1.62 11.82
C LYS A 427 25.32 -0.13 11.86
N TYR A 428 24.15 0.22 11.31
CA TYR A 428 23.84 1.63 11.03
C TYR A 428 22.59 2.16 11.72
N ILE A 429 21.53 1.33 11.89
CA ILE A 429 20.20 1.81 12.27
C ILE A 429 19.86 1.51 13.73
N HIS A 430 20.26 0.34 14.24
CA HIS A 430 20.10 -0.12 15.63
C HIS A 430 18.65 -0.16 16.14
N ARG A 431 17.68 -0.41 15.24
CA ARG A 431 16.28 -0.56 15.62
C ARG A 431 15.90 -2.01 15.88
N LYS A 432 14.79 -2.22 16.60
CA LYS A 432 14.23 -3.56 16.81
C LYS A 432 13.71 -4.10 15.48
N LEU A 433 14.43 -5.09 14.92
CA LEU A 433 14.07 -5.76 13.68
C LEU A 433 13.24 -7.02 13.96
N MET A 434 12.14 -7.18 13.22
CA MET A 434 11.39 -8.43 13.13
C MET A 434 11.62 -9.06 11.76
N LYS A 435 11.87 -10.38 11.74
CA LYS A 435 12.08 -11.14 10.51
C LYS A 435 11.03 -12.21 10.36
N TRP A 436 10.36 -12.26 9.20
CA TRP A 436 9.37 -13.28 8.88
C TRP A 436 9.76 -14.04 7.62
N GLU A 437 9.87 -15.35 7.78
CA GLU A 437 10.11 -16.25 6.65
C GLU A 437 8.78 -16.56 5.94
N ASN A 438 8.67 -16.18 4.69
CA ASN A 438 7.48 -16.45 3.88
C ASN A 438 7.63 -17.80 3.16
N ARG A 439 6.96 -18.82 3.68
CA ARG A 439 6.92 -20.18 3.12
C ARG A 439 5.73 -20.42 2.19
N TYR A 440 4.71 -19.57 2.29
CA TYR A 440 3.42 -19.81 1.64
C TYR A 440 3.14 -18.71 0.60
N LEU A 441 3.65 -18.93 -0.61
CA LEU A 441 3.44 -18.01 -1.75
C LEU A 441 2.11 -18.27 -2.48
N THR A 442 1.16 -18.95 -1.84
CA THR A 442 -0.10 -19.36 -2.47
C THR A 442 -1.10 -18.22 -2.60
N ARG A 443 -0.93 -17.14 -1.88
CA ARG A 443 -1.85 -15.99 -1.89
C ARG A 443 -1.05 -14.68 -1.83
N PRO A 444 -0.67 -14.10 -2.98
CA PRO A 444 -0.02 -12.80 -3.00
C PRO A 444 -0.99 -11.73 -2.47
N ARG A 445 -0.48 -10.89 -1.57
CA ARG A 445 -1.20 -9.74 -1.00
C ARG A 445 -0.38 -8.46 -1.08
N THR A 446 0.79 -8.52 -1.70
CA THR A 446 1.71 -7.42 -1.94
C THR A 446 2.41 -7.62 -3.27
N ASP A 447 2.94 -6.57 -3.83
CA ASP A 447 3.79 -6.66 -5.02
C ASP A 447 5.01 -7.55 -4.80
N GLY A 448 5.63 -7.50 -3.61
CA GLY A 448 6.72 -8.39 -3.23
C GLY A 448 6.34 -9.87 -3.33
N ALA A 449 5.12 -10.24 -2.95
CA ALA A 449 4.65 -11.62 -3.10
C ALA A 449 4.50 -12.03 -4.59
N VAL A 450 4.17 -11.12 -5.49
CA VAL A 450 4.15 -11.37 -6.94
C VAL A 450 5.57 -11.63 -7.45
N PHE A 451 6.54 -10.81 -7.06
CA PHE A 451 7.95 -11.06 -7.38
C PHE A 451 8.44 -12.41 -6.85
N MET A 452 8.10 -12.75 -5.60
CA MET A 452 8.46 -14.04 -5.00
C MET A 452 7.86 -15.23 -5.77
N GLN A 453 6.58 -15.14 -6.18
CA GLN A 453 5.93 -16.18 -7.00
C GLN A 453 6.54 -16.31 -8.40
N ALA A 454 6.93 -15.20 -8.99
CA ALA A 454 7.64 -15.19 -10.28
C ALA A 454 9.09 -15.69 -10.19
N GLY A 455 9.58 -16.00 -8.97
CA GLY A 455 10.91 -16.60 -8.76
C GLY A 455 12.03 -15.59 -8.55
N TYR A 456 11.74 -14.31 -8.33
CA TYR A 456 12.75 -13.31 -7.99
C TYR A 456 13.24 -13.51 -6.54
N PRO A 457 14.54 -13.29 -6.26
CA PRO A 457 15.02 -13.08 -4.90
C PRO A 457 14.37 -11.82 -4.31
N CYS A 458 13.40 -11.96 -3.42
CA CYS A 458 12.60 -10.83 -2.95
C CYS A 458 12.38 -10.86 -1.44
N MET A 459 12.36 -9.67 -0.84
CA MET A 459 11.90 -9.40 0.52
C MET A 459 11.03 -8.16 0.55
N ASP A 460 10.06 -8.12 1.48
CA ASP A 460 9.27 -6.93 1.79
C ASP A 460 9.84 -6.22 3.02
N TYR A 461 9.82 -4.89 2.99
CA TYR A 461 10.04 -4.01 4.13
C TYR A 461 8.72 -3.43 4.60
N ARG A 462 8.52 -3.39 5.93
CA ARG A 462 7.34 -2.82 6.58
C ARG A 462 7.71 -2.16 7.90
N ALA A 463 6.90 -1.21 8.34
CA ALA A 463 6.90 -0.78 9.73
C ALA A 463 5.79 -1.49 10.51
N ALA A 464 6.08 -1.93 11.74
CA ALA A 464 5.08 -2.54 12.61
C ALA A 464 4.34 -1.46 13.39
N GLY A 465 3.20 -1.05 12.89
CA GLY A 465 2.28 -0.10 13.50
C GLY A 465 0.83 -0.44 13.16
N ALA A 466 -0.11 0.07 13.93
CA ALA A 466 -1.52 0.00 13.58
C ALA A 466 -1.82 1.10 12.56
N GLY A 467 -2.04 0.71 11.31
CA GLY A 467 -2.56 1.59 10.29
C GLY A 467 -4.09 1.58 10.28
N PHE A 468 -4.69 2.61 9.74
CA PHE A 468 -6.11 2.63 9.38
C PHE A 468 -6.25 2.13 7.93
N TYR A 469 -5.94 0.86 7.72
CA TYR A 469 -5.91 0.23 6.40
C TYR A 469 -7.23 0.46 5.63
N HIS A 470 -7.13 1.04 4.43
CA HIS A 470 -8.25 1.35 3.54
C HIS A 470 -9.35 2.21 4.21
N HIS A 471 -8.95 3.17 5.00
CA HIS A 471 -9.86 4.02 5.76
C HIS A 471 -9.43 5.50 5.67
N PRO A 472 -10.36 6.48 5.70
CA PRO A 472 -10.03 7.92 5.67
C PRO A 472 -9.11 8.41 6.78
N LYS A 473 -8.96 7.62 7.86
CA LYS A 473 -8.01 7.89 8.94
C LYS A 473 -6.57 7.49 8.60
N ASP A 474 -6.33 6.86 7.46
CA ASP A 474 -4.99 6.72 6.91
C ASP A 474 -4.57 8.03 6.24
N ASP A 475 -4.45 9.05 7.05
CA ASP A 475 -4.05 10.41 6.69
C ASP A 475 -2.63 10.72 7.19
N THR A 476 -2.12 11.88 6.85
CA THR A 476 -0.76 12.31 7.23
C THR A 476 -0.51 12.36 8.73
N SER A 477 -1.55 12.39 9.60
CA SER A 477 -1.41 12.38 11.06
C SER A 477 -0.98 11.01 11.61
N THR A 478 -1.15 9.94 10.84
CA THR A 478 -0.76 8.57 11.22
C THR A 478 0.73 8.29 11.00
N ILE A 479 1.40 9.15 10.26
CA ILE A 479 2.80 8.97 9.89
C ILE A 479 3.73 9.34 11.04
N ASN A 480 4.67 8.46 11.32
CA ASN A 480 5.80 8.70 12.20
C ASN A 480 7.04 9.09 11.35
N PRO A 481 7.44 10.38 11.30
CA PRO A 481 8.57 10.81 10.47
C PRO A 481 9.91 10.17 10.85
N GLU A 482 10.08 9.77 12.12
CA GLU A 482 11.30 9.10 12.58
C GLU A 482 11.40 7.65 12.06
N ILE A 483 10.27 6.94 11.93
CA ILE A 483 10.26 5.61 11.34
C ILE A 483 10.47 5.68 9.83
N LEU A 484 9.90 6.67 9.14
CA LEU A 484 10.17 6.91 7.71
C LEU A 484 11.66 7.09 7.46
N GLN A 485 12.34 7.92 8.27
CA GLN A 485 13.77 8.15 8.14
C GLN A 485 14.55 6.86 8.39
N ALA A 486 14.23 6.13 9.45
CA ALA A 486 14.91 4.88 9.77
C ALA A 486 14.74 3.82 8.68
N GLU A 487 13.54 3.69 8.10
CA GLU A 487 13.28 2.77 6.98
C GLU A 487 14.07 3.18 5.72
N ALA A 488 14.17 4.49 5.43
CA ALA A 488 14.95 4.98 4.29
C ALA A 488 16.46 4.76 4.48
N GLU A 489 16.99 5.04 5.66
CA GLU A 489 18.40 4.80 6.00
C GLU A 489 18.71 3.28 5.95
N TRP A 490 17.81 2.44 6.48
CA TRP A 490 17.94 0.99 6.44
C TRP A 490 17.93 0.45 5.01
N LEU A 491 17.00 0.93 4.19
CA LEU A 491 16.90 0.58 2.77
C LEU A 491 18.15 1.01 2.00
N PHE A 492 18.63 2.23 2.23
CA PHE A 492 19.85 2.75 1.59
C PHE A 492 21.05 1.83 1.84
N TRP A 493 21.34 1.50 3.10
CA TRP A 493 22.46 0.65 3.45
C TRP A 493 22.29 -0.80 2.99
N THR A 494 21.08 -1.33 3.08
CA THR A 494 20.80 -2.68 2.57
C THR A 494 21.05 -2.76 1.06
N ALA A 495 20.60 -1.77 0.31
CA ALA A 495 20.79 -1.74 -1.14
C ALA A 495 22.28 -1.55 -1.53
N ILE A 496 23.02 -0.70 -0.82
CA ILE A 496 24.49 -0.59 -1.00
C ILE A 496 25.15 -1.94 -0.75
N MET A 497 24.87 -2.60 0.38
CA MET A 497 25.50 -3.88 0.74
C MET A 497 25.13 -5.00 -0.24
N LEU A 498 23.90 -5.03 -0.79
CA LEU A 498 23.52 -5.98 -1.85
C LEU A 498 24.16 -5.62 -3.19
N GLY A 499 24.28 -4.33 -3.47
CA GLY A 499 24.90 -3.83 -4.69
C GLY A 499 26.41 -4.12 -4.80
N ASP A 500 27.09 -4.24 -3.67
CA ASP A 500 28.55 -4.45 -3.61
C ASP A 500 29.00 -5.92 -3.49
N LYS A 501 28.06 -6.82 -3.16
CA LYS A 501 28.30 -8.27 -3.16
C LYS A 501 28.53 -8.81 -4.56
#